data_eb3a59e18026fbd989c40833b1157f3a
#
_entry.id   eb3a59e18026fbd989c40833b1157f3a
#
_cell.length_a   1.000
_cell.length_b   1.000
_cell.length_c   1.000
_cell.angle_alpha   90.00
_cell.angle_beta   90.00
_cell.angle_gamma   90.00
#
_symmetry.space_group_name_H-M   'P 1'
#
loop_
_entity.id
_entity.type
_entity.pdbx_description
1 polymer ?
#
loop_
_entity_poly.entity_id
_entity_poly.type
_entity_poly.pdbx_seq_one_letter_code
_entity_poly.pdbx_strand_id
1 'polypeptide(L)'
;RGFDEYFSIPYGSETAAPGHWEKGPGIELFRAVEQALGKREIIAEDLGYMSETVRQLVRDSGFPGMKVLEFAFDSRDTGSASDYLPHNYPVNSVAYTGTHDNETLVSWYQTITSAERALVRDYLCDYATPEAQLYKNMIALIFRSAAATCIIPMQDWLGLDNSARINKPSTVGENWRWRLKKSQLTPKLQKEICSITTRYGRMNWA
;
A
#
# COMPACT_ATOMS: atom_id res chain seq x y z
N ARG A 1 -14.25 -4.13 1.91
CA ARG A 1 -15.64 -3.98 1.46
C ARG A 1 -16.51 -5.15 1.90
N GLY A 2 -16.10 -6.41 1.75
CA GLY A 2 -16.90 -7.60 2.05
C GLY A 2 -17.53 -7.66 3.45
N PHE A 3 -17.00 -6.92 4.42
CA PHE A 3 -17.60 -6.82 5.76
C PHE A 3 -18.74 -5.80 5.83
N ASP A 4 -18.80 -4.83 4.92
CA ASP A 4 -19.91 -3.88 4.79
C ASP A 4 -21.01 -4.43 3.89
N GLU A 5 -20.66 -4.87 2.69
CA GLU A 5 -21.53 -5.50 1.72
C GLU A 5 -20.77 -6.51 0.86
N TYR A 6 -21.42 -7.55 0.42
CA TYR A 6 -20.86 -8.56 -0.47
C TYR A 6 -21.85 -8.94 -1.56
N PHE A 7 -21.29 -9.35 -2.71
CA PHE A 7 -22.12 -9.78 -3.84
C PHE A 7 -22.35 -11.28 -3.77
N SER A 8 -23.59 -11.67 -3.46
CA SER A 8 -24.01 -13.06 -3.34
C SER A 8 -24.41 -13.61 -4.70
N ILE A 9 -23.83 -14.73 -5.10
CA ILE A 9 -24.13 -15.40 -6.36
C ILE A 9 -24.71 -16.78 -6.03
N PRO A 10 -25.89 -17.16 -6.55
CA PRO A 10 -26.48 -18.46 -6.30
C PRO A 10 -25.54 -19.59 -6.73
N TYR A 11 -25.44 -20.63 -5.90
CA TYR A 11 -24.64 -21.80 -6.19
C TYR A 11 -25.03 -22.43 -7.54
N GLY A 12 -24.04 -22.80 -8.35
CA GLY A 12 -24.26 -23.37 -9.67
C GLY A 12 -24.48 -22.38 -10.81
N SER A 13 -24.43 -21.06 -10.52
CA SER A 13 -24.49 -20.04 -11.57
C SER A 13 -23.22 -20.03 -12.41
N GLU A 14 -23.37 -19.99 -13.75
CA GLU A 14 -22.22 -19.90 -14.67
C GLU A 14 -21.60 -18.50 -14.72
N THR A 15 -22.37 -17.47 -14.34
CA THR A 15 -21.94 -16.06 -14.36
C THR A 15 -22.41 -15.36 -13.10
N ALA A 16 -21.92 -14.14 -12.86
CA ALA A 16 -22.37 -13.30 -11.76
C ALA A 16 -23.71 -12.59 -12.00
N ALA A 17 -24.30 -12.70 -13.19
CA ALA A 17 -25.53 -11.97 -13.57
C ALA A 17 -26.72 -12.19 -12.63
N PRO A 18 -27.00 -13.41 -12.08
CA PRO A 18 -28.10 -13.62 -11.16
C PRO A 18 -27.77 -13.22 -9.71
N GLY A 19 -26.60 -12.67 -9.46
CA GLY A 19 -26.20 -12.26 -8.13
C GLY A 19 -26.86 -10.95 -7.68
N HIS A 20 -26.77 -10.69 -6.38
CA HIS A 20 -27.27 -9.46 -5.75
C HIS A 20 -26.37 -9.05 -4.58
N TRP A 21 -26.45 -7.78 -4.20
CA TRP A 21 -25.73 -7.27 -3.04
C TRP A 21 -26.46 -7.63 -1.75
N GLU A 22 -25.71 -8.10 -0.78
CA GLU A 22 -26.17 -8.36 0.59
C GLU A 22 -25.36 -7.55 1.59
N LYS A 23 -25.99 -7.19 2.71
CA LYS A 23 -25.34 -6.49 3.79
C LYS A 23 -24.41 -7.44 4.56
N GLY A 24 -23.17 -7.01 4.77
CA GLY A 24 -22.21 -7.74 5.58
C GLY A 24 -22.42 -7.53 7.09
N PRO A 25 -21.64 -8.22 7.92
CA PRO A 25 -21.74 -8.17 9.39
C PRO A 25 -21.32 -6.80 9.98
N GLY A 26 -20.65 -5.97 9.21
CA GLY A 26 -20.24 -4.63 9.64
C GLY A 26 -19.37 -4.63 10.90
N ILE A 27 -19.56 -3.61 11.73
CA ILE A 27 -18.77 -3.40 12.95
C ILE A 27 -19.00 -4.49 14.01
N GLU A 28 -20.13 -5.19 13.96
CA GLU A 28 -20.44 -6.23 14.95
C GLU A 28 -19.47 -7.42 14.88
N LEU A 29 -18.95 -7.74 13.68
CA LEU A 29 -17.90 -8.74 13.55
C LEU A 29 -16.64 -8.34 14.35
N PHE A 30 -16.19 -7.11 14.21
CA PHE A 30 -14.97 -6.65 14.89
C PHE A 30 -15.16 -6.56 16.40
N ARG A 31 -16.35 -6.18 16.87
CA ARG A 31 -16.72 -6.23 18.29
C ARG A 31 -16.70 -7.66 18.84
N ALA A 32 -17.25 -8.61 18.10
CA ALA A 32 -17.22 -10.02 18.50
C ALA A 32 -15.80 -10.58 18.53
N VAL A 33 -14.95 -10.21 17.57
CA VAL A 33 -13.53 -10.59 17.53
C VAL A 33 -12.80 -10.01 18.77
N GLU A 34 -12.99 -8.74 19.08
CA GLU A 34 -12.35 -8.12 20.25
C GLU A 34 -12.86 -8.75 21.57
N GLN A 35 -14.15 -9.05 21.67
CA GLN A 35 -14.70 -9.74 22.85
C GLN A 35 -14.12 -11.15 23.03
N ALA A 36 -13.95 -11.89 21.96
CA ALA A 36 -13.47 -13.28 22.00
C ALA A 36 -11.94 -13.39 22.19
N LEU A 37 -11.17 -12.49 21.59
CA LEU A 37 -9.72 -12.59 21.47
C LEU A 37 -8.95 -11.48 22.22
N GLY A 38 -9.66 -10.51 22.78
CA GLY A 38 -9.09 -9.25 23.28
C GLY A 38 -8.65 -8.34 22.14
N LYS A 39 -8.18 -7.14 22.48
CA LYS A 39 -7.69 -6.16 21.50
C LYS A 39 -6.54 -6.74 20.68
N ARG A 40 -6.64 -6.61 19.35
CA ARG A 40 -5.62 -7.05 18.39
C ARG A 40 -5.20 -5.88 17.51
N GLU A 41 -3.95 -5.90 17.07
CA GLU A 41 -3.47 -4.97 16.06
C GLU A 41 -3.89 -5.51 14.69
N ILE A 42 -4.78 -4.77 14.03
CA ILE A 42 -5.37 -5.13 12.73
C ILE A 42 -5.14 -3.95 11.79
N ILE A 43 -4.68 -4.21 10.59
CA ILE A 43 -4.61 -3.24 9.50
C ILE A 43 -5.80 -3.49 8.60
N ALA A 44 -6.62 -2.47 8.37
CA ALA A 44 -7.74 -2.55 7.44
C ALA A 44 -7.25 -2.37 6.01
N GLU A 45 -7.42 -3.38 5.16
CA GLU A 45 -7.23 -3.17 3.73
C GLU A 45 -8.46 -2.44 3.17
N ASP A 46 -8.30 -1.15 2.96
CA ASP A 46 -9.30 -0.22 2.45
C ASP A 46 -8.93 0.30 1.03
N LEU A 47 -8.40 -0.59 0.20
CA LEU A 47 -7.99 -0.31 -1.17
C LEU A 47 -9.15 -0.55 -2.16
N GLY A 48 -9.08 0.10 -3.33
CA GLY A 48 -10.07 -0.01 -4.40
C GLY A 48 -11.30 0.87 -4.20
N TYR A 49 -12.47 0.44 -4.68
CA TYR A 49 -13.69 1.24 -4.60
C TYR A 49 -14.21 1.35 -3.16
N MET A 50 -14.22 2.57 -2.65
CA MET A 50 -14.63 2.90 -1.28
C MET A 50 -15.98 3.64 -1.29
N SER A 51 -17.07 2.94 -0.93
CA SER A 51 -18.35 3.59 -0.61
C SER A 51 -18.25 4.38 0.70
N GLU A 52 -19.16 5.33 0.93
CA GLU A 52 -19.15 6.06 2.21
C GLU A 52 -19.39 5.14 3.41
N THR A 53 -20.21 4.09 3.25
CA THR A 53 -20.44 3.09 4.29
C THR A 53 -19.20 2.30 4.65
N VAL A 54 -18.36 1.94 3.66
CA VAL A 54 -17.04 1.30 3.91
C VAL A 54 -16.08 2.27 4.61
N ARG A 55 -16.02 3.54 4.18
CA ARG A 55 -15.22 4.57 4.86
C ARG A 55 -15.65 4.75 6.31
N GLN A 56 -16.97 4.74 6.56
CA GLN A 56 -17.50 4.81 7.92
C GLN A 56 -17.14 3.59 8.75
N LEU A 57 -17.23 2.38 8.19
CA LEU A 57 -16.84 1.15 8.86
C LEU A 57 -15.37 1.15 9.27
N VAL A 58 -14.47 1.65 8.40
CA VAL A 58 -13.04 1.81 8.73
C VAL A 58 -12.87 2.79 9.89
N ARG A 59 -13.54 3.95 9.85
CA ARG A 59 -13.50 4.92 10.97
C ARG A 59 -14.00 4.31 12.29
N ASP A 60 -15.14 3.62 12.25
CA ASP A 60 -15.77 3.03 13.43
C ASP A 60 -14.97 1.88 14.04
N SER A 61 -14.23 1.15 13.21
CA SER A 61 -13.34 0.07 13.68
C SER A 61 -12.10 0.61 14.42
N GLY A 62 -11.70 1.85 14.15
CA GLY A 62 -10.46 2.43 14.67
C GLY A 62 -9.18 1.79 14.10
N PHE A 63 -9.29 0.87 13.15
CA PHE A 63 -8.14 0.23 12.52
C PHE A 63 -7.43 1.19 11.57
N PRO A 64 -6.10 1.18 11.52
CA PRO A 64 -5.37 1.93 10.50
C PRO A 64 -5.68 1.39 9.11
N GLY A 65 -6.04 2.28 8.19
CA GLY A 65 -6.17 1.97 6.76
C GLY A 65 -4.82 1.97 6.05
N MET A 66 -4.81 1.52 4.80
CA MET A 66 -3.61 1.44 3.97
C MET A 66 -3.49 2.66 3.04
N LYS A 67 -2.27 3.15 2.89
CA LYS A 67 -1.91 4.22 1.96
C LYS A 67 -0.76 3.76 1.06
N VAL A 68 -1.04 3.62 -0.23
CA VAL A 68 -0.10 3.06 -1.22
C VAL A 68 0.36 4.16 -2.16
N LEU A 69 1.67 4.46 -2.18
CA LEU A 69 2.25 5.55 -2.96
C LEU A 69 2.01 5.39 -4.46
N GLU A 70 2.09 4.17 -4.99
CA GLU A 70 1.88 3.91 -6.41
C GLU A 70 0.49 4.33 -6.92
N PHE A 71 -0.50 4.48 -6.04
CA PHE A 71 -1.83 4.94 -6.42
C PHE A 71 -1.97 6.47 -6.46
N ALA A 72 -0.98 7.20 -5.93
CA ALA A 72 -1.05 8.66 -5.80
C ALA A 72 -0.95 9.42 -7.13
N PHE A 73 -0.43 8.80 -8.17
CA PHE A 73 -0.07 9.46 -9.43
C PHE A 73 -0.81 8.88 -10.65
N ASP A 74 -1.86 8.09 -10.44
CA ASP A 74 -2.67 7.55 -11.55
C ASP A 74 -3.50 8.68 -12.17
N SER A 75 -3.11 9.12 -13.35
CA SER A 75 -3.77 10.20 -14.10
C SER A 75 -5.19 9.85 -14.58
N ARG A 76 -5.57 8.58 -14.50
CA ARG A 76 -6.92 8.10 -14.88
C ARG A 76 -7.89 8.16 -13.70
N ASP A 77 -7.38 8.37 -12.51
CA ASP A 77 -8.22 8.45 -11.31
C ASP A 77 -8.94 9.80 -11.27
N THR A 78 -10.25 9.75 -11.17
CA THR A 78 -11.15 10.90 -11.18
C THR A 78 -11.42 11.51 -9.80
N GLY A 79 -10.64 11.15 -8.76
CA GLY A 79 -10.81 11.81 -7.47
C GLY A 79 -10.28 11.10 -6.23
N SER A 80 -9.80 9.87 -6.32
CA SER A 80 -9.26 9.14 -5.16
C SER A 80 -7.73 9.19 -5.09
N ALA A 81 -7.02 9.52 -6.15
CA ALA A 81 -5.56 9.62 -6.17
C ALA A 81 -5.04 10.59 -5.10
N SER A 82 -5.75 11.67 -4.83
CA SER A 82 -5.40 12.62 -3.78
C SER A 82 -5.37 12.00 -2.37
N ASP A 83 -6.17 10.98 -2.10
CA ASP A 83 -6.17 10.26 -0.82
C ASP A 83 -4.87 9.48 -0.58
N TYR A 84 -4.13 9.18 -1.67
CA TYR A 84 -2.86 8.47 -1.64
C TYR A 84 -1.64 9.39 -1.71
N LEU A 85 -1.82 10.71 -1.85
CA LEU A 85 -0.72 11.66 -1.76
C LEU A 85 -0.21 11.75 -0.31
N PRO A 86 1.10 11.59 -0.06
CA PRO A 86 1.64 11.45 1.30
C PRO A 86 1.32 12.59 2.27
N HIS A 87 1.08 13.81 1.78
CA HIS A 87 0.68 14.94 2.63
C HIS A 87 -0.76 14.84 3.15
N ASN A 88 -1.60 13.97 2.55
CA ASN A 88 -2.99 13.73 2.96
C ASN A 88 -3.14 12.49 3.86
N TYR A 89 -2.05 11.78 4.19
CA TYR A 89 -2.17 10.58 5.01
C TYR A 89 -2.62 10.92 6.44
N PRO A 90 -3.68 10.27 6.95
CA PRO A 90 -4.04 10.39 8.35
C PRO A 90 -2.98 9.73 9.22
N VAL A 91 -2.85 10.19 10.47
CA VAL A 91 -1.92 9.59 11.43
C VAL A 91 -2.23 8.10 11.62
N ASN A 92 -3.52 7.75 11.83
CA ASN A 92 -3.95 6.36 11.95
C ASN A 92 -3.98 5.65 10.60
N SER A 93 -2.81 5.45 9.99
CA SER A 93 -2.67 4.71 8.74
C SER A 93 -1.32 3.99 8.66
N VAL A 94 -1.25 3.03 7.76
CA VAL A 94 -0.03 2.33 7.36
C VAL A 94 0.31 2.72 5.93
N ALA A 95 1.47 3.31 5.73
CA ALA A 95 1.93 3.77 4.43
C ALA A 95 2.90 2.76 3.80
N TYR A 96 2.71 2.53 2.50
CA TYR A 96 3.49 1.61 1.68
C TYR A 96 4.01 2.33 0.44
N THR A 97 5.16 1.92 -0.10
CA THR A 97 5.52 2.25 -1.49
C THR A 97 4.61 1.50 -2.46
N GLY A 98 4.50 0.21 -2.30
CA GLY A 98 3.60 -0.73 -2.95
C GLY A 98 3.32 -1.91 -2.04
N THR A 99 2.30 -2.71 -2.35
CA THR A 99 1.96 -3.96 -1.66
C THR A 99 2.58 -5.16 -2.38
N HIS A 100 2.30 -6.39 -1.91
CA HIS A 100 2.71 -7.61 -2.61
C HIS A 100 2.08 -7.76 -4.01
N ASP A 101 0.95 -7.11 -4.27
CA ASP A 101 0.24 -7.15 -5.56
C ASP A 101 0.71 -6.08 -6.54
N ASN A 102 1.43 -5.09 -6.07
CA ASN A 102 1.98 -4.03 -6.89
C ASN A 102 3.24 -4.46 -7.64
N GLU A 103 3.70 -3.66 -8.56
CA GLU A 103 5.03 -3.75 -9.15
C GLU A 103 6.08 -3.39 -8.08
N THR A 104 7.37 -3.61 -8.38
CA THR A 104 8.41 -2.94 -7.59
C THR A 104 8.43 -1.46 -7.95
N LEU A 105 8.79 -0.62 -7.00
CA LEU A 105 8.79 0.84 -7.18
C LEU A 105 9.60 1.32 -8.39
N VAL A 106 10.72 0.66 -8.66
CA VAL A 106 11.56 0.94 -9.86
C VAL A 106 10.80 0.62 -11.14
N SER A 107 10.20 -0.58 -11.23
CA SER A 107 9.46 -0.97 -12.42
C SER A 107 8.18 -0.17 -12.60
N TRP A 108 7.44 0.10 -11.52
CA TRP A 108 6.27 0.97 -11.56
C TRP A 108 6.62 2.33 -12.18
N TYR A 109 7.68 2.99 -11.72
CA TYR A 109 8.10 4.28 -12.27
C TYR A 109 8.46 4.21 -13.76
N GLN A 110 9.00 3.09 -14.22
CA GLN A 110 9.31 2.87 -15.64
C GLN A 110 8.06 2.63 -16.50
N THR A 111 7.00 2.05 -15.93
CA THR A 111 5.79 1.66 -16.67
C THR A 111 4.71 2.74 -16.74
N ILE A 112 4.69 3.68 -15.80
CA ILE A 112 3.76 4.81 -15.83
C ILE A 112 4.03 5.74 -17.00
N THR A 113 3.04 6.53 -17.39
CA THR A 113 3.13 7.47 -18.51
C THR A 113 4.15 8.59 -18.25
N SER A 114 4.57 9.26 -19.33
CA SER A 114 5.46 10.42 -19.21
C SER A 114 4.82 11.56 -18.40
N ALA A 115 3.51 11.75 -18.51
CA ALA A 115 2.77 12.73 -17.72
C ALA A 115 2.80 12.39 -16.22
N GLU A 116 2.57 11.13 -15.86
CA GLU A 116 2.64 10.66 -14.48
C GLU A 116 4.05 10.76 -13.91
N ARG A 117 5.09 10.42 -14.70
CA ARG A 117 6.49 10.63 -14.29
C ARG A 117 6.79 12.11 -14.03
N ALA A 118 6.24 13.01 -14.84
CA ALA A 118 6.39 14.45 -14.61
C ALA A 118 5.70 14.88 -13.30
N LEU A 119 4.50 14.36 -12.99
CA LEU A 119 3.81 14.60 -11.71
C LEU A 119 4.62 14.11 -10.52
N VAL A 120 5.20 12.90 -10.60
CA VAL A 120 6.10 12.37 -9.55
C VAL A 120 7.28 13.30 -9.32
N ARG A 121 7.94 13.75 -10.39
CA ARG A 121 9.09 14.66 -10.33
C ARG A 121 8.72 16.00 -9.71
N ASP A 122 7.61 16.56 -10.14
CA ASP A 122 7.09 17.83 -9.62
C ASP A 122 6.74 17.74 -8.14
N TYR A 123 6.03 16.68 -7.74
CA TYR A 123 5.69 16.44 -6.34
C TYR A 123 6.91 16.24 -5.45
N LEU A 124 7.97 15.60 -5.96
CA LEU A 124 9.25 15.46 -5.28
C LEU A 124 10.06 16.76 -5.24
N CYS A 125 9.75 17.73 -6.08
CA CYS A 125 10.61 18.88 -6.40
C CYS A 125 12.02 18.43 -6.81
N ASP A 126 12.13 17.32 -7.56
CA ASP A 126 13.39 16.66 -7.90
C ASP A 126 13.48 16.33 -9.38
N TYR A 127 14.13 17.19 -10.11
CA TYR A 127 14.34 17.08 -11.56
C TYR A 127 15.74 16.57 -11.92
N ALA A 128 16.65 16.47 -10.95
CA ALA A 128 18.06 16.18 -11.16
C ALA A 128 18.47 14.75 -10.85
N THR A 129 17.80 14.09 -9.92
CA THR A 129 18.17 12.71 -9.54
C THR A 129 17.98 11.75 -10.72
N PRO A 130 18.99 10.94 -11.07
CA PRO A 130 18.86 9.91 -12.09
C PRO A 130 17.71 8.95 -11.80
N GLU A 131 16.96 8.51 -12.82
CA GLU A 131 15.80 7.61 -12.65
C GLU A 131 16.14 6.35 -11.85
N ALA A 132 17.27 5.75 -12.10
CA ALA A 132 17.75 4.56 -11.38
C ALA A 132 17.92 4.76 -9.86
N GLN A 133 17.91 6.00 -9.37
CA GLN A 133 18.06 6.34 -7.94
C GLN A 133 16.82 7.02 -7.35
N LEU A 134 15.83 7.38 -8.18
CA LEU A 134 14.67 8.15 -7.77
C LEU A 134 13.82 7.42 -6.73
N TYR A 135 13.80 6.08 -6.77
CA TYR A 135 13.09 5.26 -5.80
C TYR A 135 13.46 5.59 -4.34
N LYS A 136 14.70 6.03 -4.08
CA LYS A 136 15.12 6.44 -2.72
C LYS A 136 14.40 7.69 -2.24
N ASN A 137 14.17 8.65 -3.12
CA ASN A 137 13.42 9.88 -2.80
C ASN A 137 11.93 9.58 -2.63
N MET A 138 11.40 8.60 -3.38
CA MET A 138 10.03 8.11 -3.22
C MET A 138 9.85 7.36 -1.90
N ILE A 139 10.81 6.52 -1.49
CA ILE A 139 10.82 5.92 -0.14
C ILE A 139 10.84 7.02 0.93
N ALA A 140 11.67 8.06 0.75
CA ALA A 140 11.74 9.17 1.69
C ALA A 140 10.42 9.94 1.81
N LEU A 141 9.58 10.00 0.76
CA LEU A 141 8.23 10.57 0.85
C LEU A 141 7.37 9.82 1.87
N ILE A 142 7.40 8.49 1.85
CA ILE A 142 6.64 7.66 2.79
C ILE A 142 7.11 7.92 4.22
N PHE A 143 8.42 8.01 4.45
CA PHE A 143 8.97 8.31 5.77
C PHE A 143 8.63 9.72 6.27
N ARG A 144 8.45 10.70 5.38
CA ARG A 144 8.03 12.08 5.72
C ARG A 144 6.54 12.22 6.00
N SER A 145 5.71 11.25 5.61
CA SER A 145 4.26 11.30 5.80
C SER A 145 3.86 11.28 7.29
N ALA A 146 2.62 11.66 7.57
CA ALA A 146 2.06 11.61 8.93
C ALA A 146 1.66 10.19 9.36
N ALA A 147 1.64 9.19 8.48
CA ALA A 147 1.26 7.82 8.79
C ALA A 147 2.06 7.28 9.98
N ALA A 148 1.40 6.68 10.97
CA ALA A 148 2.06 6.13 12.15
C ALA A 148 3.03 4.99 11.82
N THR A 149 2.72 4.20 10.80
CA THR A 149 3.54 3.06 10.36
C THR A 149 3.92 3.19 8.90
N CYS A 150 5.17 2.83 8.57
CA CYS A 150 5.66 2.73 7.20
C CYS A 150 6.18 1.32 6.95
N ILE A 151 5.71 0.68 5.90
CA ILE A 151 6.19 -0.64 5.46
C ILE A 151 6.71 -0.52 4.02
N ILE A 152 8.00 -0.77 3.85
CA ILE A 152 8.66 -0.69 2.56
C ILE A 152 9.14 -2.09 2.17
N PRO A 153 8.70 -2.64 1.03
CA PRO A 153 9.19 -3.91 0.52
C PRO A 153 10.72 -3.92 0.37
N MET A 154 11.35 -5.04 0.70
CA MET A 154 12.82 -5.17 0.55
C MET A 154 13.28 -4.99 -0.90
N GLN A 155 12.42 -5.34 -1.86
CA GLN A 155 12.67 -5.12 -3.27
C GLN A 155 12.88 -3.64 -3.60
N ASP A 156 12.08 -2.77 -2.98
CA ASP A 156 12.16 -1.32 -3.17
C ASP A 156 13.40 -0.75 -2.47
N TRP A 157 13.72 -1.21 -1.25
CA TRP A 157 14.98 -0.84 -0.61
C TRP A 157 16.22 -1.19 -1.43
N LEU A 158 16.17 -2.32 -2.15
CA LEU A 158 17.25 -2.80 -3.00
C LEU A 158 17.22 -2.19 -4.41
N GLY A 159 16.20 -1.44 -4.77
CA GLY A 159 16.02 -0.87 -6.10
C GLY A 159 15.90 -1.94 -7.20
N LEU A 160 15.23 -3.04 -6.91
CA LEU A 160 15.06 -4.15 -7.85
C LEU A 160 13.88 -3.90 -8.80
N ASP A 161 13.95 -4.51 -9.96
CA ASP A 161 12.88 -4.50 -10.96
C ASP A 161 11.85 -5.62 -10.70
N ASN A 162 10.88 -5.77 -11.62
CA ASN A 162 9.80 -6.75 -11.54
C ASN A 162 10.24 -8.22 -11.54
N SER A 163 11.51 -8.53 -11.79
CA SER A 163 12.04 -9.88 -11.58
C SER A 163 11.99 -10.28 -10.10
N ALA A 164 11.90 -9.30 -9.20
CA ALA A 164 11.75 -9.47 -7.76
C ALA A 164 10.30 -9.28 -7.28
N ARG A 165 9.33 -9.07 -8.16
CA ARG A 165 7.91 -8.92 -7.79
C ARG A 165 7.41 -10.15 -7.05
N ILE A 166 6.60 -9.96 -5.99
CA ILE A 166 6.12 -11.07 -5.16
C ILE A 166 4.92 -11.75 -5.82
N ASN A 167 3.94 -10.96 -6.21
CA ASN A 167 2.68 -11.45 -6.76
C ASN A 167 2.23 -10.60 -7.95
N LYS A 168 1.75 -11.26 -8.99
CA LYS A 168 1.07 -10.64 -10.13
C LYS A 168 -0.36 -11.13 -10.16
N PRO A 169 -1.34 -10.30 -9.79
CA PRO A 169 -2.75 -10.67 -9.76
C PRO A 169 -3.22 -11.28 -11.09
N SER A 170 -4.18 -12.20 -11.02
CA SER A 170 -4.74 -12.91 -12.16
C SER A 170 -3.75 -13.80 -12.93
N THR A 171 -2.64 -14.20 -12.29
CA THR A 171 -1.68 -15.14 -12.86
C THR A 171 -1.43 -16.31 -11.90
N VAL A 172 -0.91 -17.42 -12.46
CA VAL A 172 -0.50 -18.61 -11.69
C VAL A 172 0.95 -18.97 -12.04
N GLY A 173 1.61 -19.71 -11.16
CA GLY A 173 2.91 -20.33 -11.41
C GLY A 173 4.07 -19.62 -10.72
N GLU A 174 4.41 -18.39 -11.06
CA GLU A 174 5.64 -17.72 -10.58
C GLU A 174 5.45 -16.85 -9.31
N ASN A 175 4.23 -16.70 -8.81
CA ASN A 175 3.92 -15.90 -7.64
C ASN A 175 4.49 -16.49 -6.34
N TRP A 176 4.88 -15.60 -5.40
CA TRP A 176 5.36 -15.94 -4.06
C TRP A 176 6.68 -16.72 -4.01
N ARG A 177 7.48 -16.66 -5.09
CA ARG A 177 8.75 -17.41 -5.21
C ARG A 177 10.00 -16.59 -4.89
N TRP A 178 9.93 -15.26 -5.03
CA TRP A 178 11.08 -14.42 -4.75
C TRP A 178 11.58 -14.61 -3.30
N ARG A 179 12.89 -14.64 -3.14
CA ARG A 179 13.54 -14.77 -1.82
C ARG A 179 14.71 -13.80 -1.71
N LEU A 180 14.75 -13.07 -0.59
CA LEU A 180 15.87 -12.24 -0.21
C LEU A 180 17.10 -13.10 0.06
N LYS A 181 18.25 -12.74 -0.55
CA LYS A 181 19.53 -13.41 -0.32
C LYS A 181 20.28 -12.70 0.82
N LYS A 182 20.96 -13.48 1.68
CA LYS A 182 21.76 -12.95 2.80
C LYS A 182 22.79 -11.91 2.33
N SER A 183 23.38 -12.10 1.15
CA SER A 183 24.34 -11.15 0.55
C SER A 183 23.77 -9.77 0.20
N GLN A 184 22.46 -9.64 0.10
CA GLN A 184 21.78 -8.37 -0.19
C GLN A 184 21.59 -7.52 1.09
N LEU A 185 21.63 -8.14 2.28
CA LEU A 185 21.59 -7.45 3.57
C LEU A 185 22.98 -6.90 3.93
N THR A 186 23.43 -5.90 3.21
CA THR A 186 24.75 -5.31 3.40
C THR A 186 24.77 -4.30 4.55
N PRO A 187 25.94 -4.07 5.20
CA PRO A 187 26.09 -2.99 6.19
C PRO A 187 25.75 -1.61 5.62
N LYS A 188 25.98 -1.40 4.32
CA LYS A 188 25.60 -0.15 3.63
C LYS A 188 24.09 0.04 3.62
N LEU A 189 23.33 -0.99 3.25
CA LEU A 189 21.86 -0.94 3.25
C LEU A 189 21.32 -0.72 4.68
N GLN A 190 21.85 -1.44 5.67
CA GLN A 190 21.45 -1.24 7.07
C GLN A 190 21.66 0.20 7.53
N LYS A 191 22.80 0.79 7.18
CA LYS A 191 23.13 2.19 7.50
C LYS A 191 22.20 3.17 6.79
N GLU A 192 21.81 2.90 5.55
CA GLU A 192 20.87 3.70 4.79
C GLU A 192 19.47 3.68 5.43
N ILE A 193 18.96 2.49 5.75
CA ILE A 193 17.65 2.33 6.43
C ILE A 193 17.68 3.01 7.80
N CYS A 194 18.70 2.77 8.61
CA CYS A 194 18.84 3.40 9.92
C CYS A 194 18.88 4.94 9.80
N SER A 195 19.63 5.48 8.84
CA SER A 195 19.75 6.92 8.61
C SER A 195 18.42 7.58 8.27
N ILE A 196 17.63 6.98 7.39
CA ILE A 196 16.32 7.55 7.01
C ILE A 196 15.31 7.41 8.16
N THR A 197 15.30 6.28 8.86
CA THR A 197 14.43 6.04 10.01
C THR A 197 14.70 7.05 11.12
N THR A 198 15.97 7.30 11.43
CA THR A 198 16.40 8.31 12.40
C THR A 198 16.03 9.72 11.96
N ARG A 199 16.30 10.08 10.69
CA ARG A 199 16.05 11.41 10.12
C ARG A 199 14.60 11.84 10.28
N TYR A 200 13.65 10.91 10.13
CA TYR A 200 12.22 11.20 10.20
C TYR A 200 11.59 10.79 11.54
N GLY A 201 12.41 10.57 12.58
CA GLY A 201 11.94 10.32 13.94
C GLY A 201 11.15 9.02 14.11
N ARG A 202 11.38 8.02 13.26
CA ARG A 202 10.66 6.73 13.28
C ARG A 202 11.42 5.62 14.02
N MET A 203 12.42 5.97 14.80
CA MET A 203 13.08 5.06 15.75
C MET A 203 12.48 5.24 17.15
N ASN A 204 12.25 4.12 17.83
CA ASN A 204 12.05 4.17 19.28
C ASN A 204 13.38 4.59 19.93
N TRP A 205 13.39 5.73 20.57
CA TRP A 205 14.50 6.24 21.38
C TRP A 205 14.37 5.75 22.84
N ALA A 206 13.97 4.47 23.02
CA ALA A 206 13.94 3.87 24.35
C ALA A 206 15.34 3.34 24.72
#